data_a8ac1ff193db703829b31ba9a5e70706
#
_entry.id   a8ac1ff193db703829b31ba9a5e70706
#
_cell.length_a   1.000
_cell.length_b   1.000
_cell.length_c   1.000
_cell.angle_alpha   90.00
_cell.angle_beta   90.00
_cell.angle_gamma   90.00
#
_symmetry.space_group_name_H-M   'P 1'
#
loop_
_entity.id
_entity.type
_entity.pdbx_description
1 polymer ?
#
loop_
_entity_poly.entity_id
_entity_poly.type
_entity_poly.pdbx_seq_one_letter_code
_entity_poly.pdbx_strand_id
1 'polypeptide(L)'
;MNRAAGLLLALLLSAGPAALAQEVHQRAPPVTPRLSLTLPADSTAAPRPPVLRAERLLEDGVFDGALRNGFSVRFHFRLELWRKAALFDHPQGELEWDAVVRLDPLTGEFDLIRTGGVVEHYTTMDGVSRALARSFTVELLPPPGTGSRYYYLAKLEIASLSQSELDEVERWLRGDVGPAISSRGGLSGALAVGARRLLIRLSGLPRRQLEVRSATFEAGR
;
A
#
# COMPACT_ATOMS: atom_id res chain seq x y z
N MET A 1 -40.41 87.09 -25.95
CA MET A 1 -39.75 87.30 -24.62
C MET A 1 -40.05 86.11 -23.76
N ASN A 2 -39.12 85.56 -23.11
CA ASN A 2 -39.13 84.62 -22.01
C ASN A 2 -38.62 83.25 -22.37
N ARG A 3 -37.54 83.05 -21.73
CA ARG A 3 -36.67 81.90 -21.64
C ARG A 3 -37.30 80.78 -20.71
N ALA A 4 -37.27 79.58 -21.14
CA ALA A 4 -37.49 78.46 -20.25
C ALA A 4 -36.28 77.55 -20.29
N ALA A 5 -35.63 77.46 -19.13
CA ALA A 5 -34.47 76.64 -18.90
C ALA A 5 -34.90 75.18 -18.73
N GLY A 6 -34.35 74.29 -19.52
CA GLY A 6 -34.50 72.84 -19.36
C GLY A 6 -33.47 72.28 -18.40
N LEU A 7 -33.90 71.65 -17.36
CA LEU A 7 -33.09 70.90 -16.40
C LEU A 7 -32.90 69.47 -16.92
N LEU A 8 -31.69 69.10 -17.35
CA LEU A 8 -31.31 67.75 -17.73
C LEU A 8 -30.82 67.06 -16.44
N LEU A 9 -31.60 66.09 -15.96
CA LEU A 9 -31.26 65.22 -14.83
C LEU A 9 -30.42 64.04 -15.40
N ALA A 10 -29.12 64.05 -15.22
CA ALA A 10 -28.26 62.96 -15.58
C ALA A 10 -28.31 61.90 -14.47
N LEU A 11 -28.95 60.75 -14.74
CA LEU A 11 -28.91 59.57 -13.90
C LEU A 11 -27.64 58.78 -14.16
N LEU A 12 -26.64 58.89 -13.29
CA LEU A 12 -25.44 58.05 -13.30
C LEU A 12 -25.81 56.69 -12.69
N LEU A 13 -25.99 55.69 -13.56
CA LEU A 13 -25.99 54.27 -13.14
C LEU A 13 -24.53 53.87 -12.86
N SER A 14 -24.17 53.79 -11.60
CA SER A 14 -22.95 53.15 -11.13
C SER A 14 -23.13 51.64 -11.15
N ALA A 15 -22.78 50.99 -12.24
CA ALA A 15 -22.58 49.54 -12.29
C ALA A 15 -21.32 49.18 -11.53
N GLY A 16 -21.44 48.74 -10.27
CA GLY A 16 -20.35 48.18 -9.52
C GLY A 16 -19.91 46.83 -10.16
N PRO A 17 -18.62 46.57 -10.30
CA PRO A 17 -18.16 45.24 -10.74
C PRO A 17 -18.51 44.23 -9.64
N ALA A 18 -19.47 43.35 -9.94
CA ALA A 18 -19.65 42.13 -9.17
C ALA A 18 -18.38 41.29 -9.35
N ALA A 19 -17.48 41.39 -8.38
CA ALA A 19 -16.34 40.49 -8.26
C ALA A 19 -16.90 39.11 -8.00
N LEU A 20 -17.02 38.29 -9.04
CA LEU A 20 -17.20 36.86 -8.91
C LEU A 20 -15.94 36.33 -8.22
N ALA A 21 -16.02 36.20 -6.91
CA ALA A 21 -15.07 35.44 -6.14
C ALA A 21 -15.18 33.99 -6.64
N GLN A 22 -14.35 33.64 -7.63
CA GLN A 22 -14.07 32.25 -7.91
C GLN A 22 -13.38 31.69 -6.68
N GLU A 23 -14.15 31.01 -5.85
CA GLU A 23 -13.62 30.06 -4.89
C GLU A 23 -12.80 29.04 -5.67
N VAL A 24 -11.51 29.32 -5.79
CA VAL A 24 -10.54 28.31 -6.20
C VAL A 24 -10.59 27.25 -5.12
N HIS A 25 -11.40 26.23 -5.38
CA HIS A 25 -11.35 25.00 -4.60
C HIS A 25 -9.91 24.50 -4.69
N GLN A 26 -9.08 24.89 -3.75
CA GLN A 26 -7.74 24.33 -3.60
C GLN A 26 -7.93 22.84 -3.31
N ARG A 27 -7.90 22.04 -4.39
CA ARG A 27 -7.89 20.60 -4.29
C ARG A 27 -6.67 20.24 -3.45
N ALA A 28 -6.91 19.68 -2.26
CA ALA A 28 -5.84 19.18 -1.42
C ALA A 28 -4.88 18.33 -2.27
N PRO A 29 -3.57 18.44 -2.07
CA PRO A 29 -2.62 17.66 -2.84
C PRO A 29 -2.97 16.18 -2.75
N PRO A 30 -2.87 15.42 -3.85
CA PRO A 30 -3.23 14.02 -3.85
C PRO A 30 -2.43 13.27 -2.79
N VAL A 31 -3.13 12.55 -1.95
CA VAL A 31 -2.50 11.69 -0.93
C VAL A 31 -1.82 10.54 -1.67
N THR A 32 -0.50 10.44 -1.52
CA THR A 32 0.28 9.40 -2.20
C THR A 32 0.64 8.30 -1.21
N PRO A 33 0.27 7.03 -1.48
CA PRO A 33 0.72 5.89 -0.70
C PRO A 33 2.24 5.79 -0.65
N ARG A 34 2.78 5.38 0.49
CA ARG A 34 4.22 5.32 0.72
C ARG A 34 4.63 3.99 1.35
N LEU A 35 5.68 3.41 0.81
CA LEU A 35 6.41 2.30 1.40
C LEU A 35 7.78 2.81 1.85
N SER A 36 8.17 2.54 3.08
CA SER A 36 9.47 2.93 3.62
C SER A 36 10.15 1.75 4.31
N LEU A 37 11.46 1.71 4.21
CA LEU A 37 12.31 0.68 4.78
C LEU A 37 13.45 1.33 5.52
N THR A 38 13.52 1.11 6.83
CA THR A 38 14.52 1.68 7.71
C THR A 38 15.44 0.57 8.23
N LEU A 39 16.74 0.78 8.07
CA LEU A 39 17.75 -0.03 8.74
C LEU A 39 17.99 0.59 10.12
N PRO A 40 17.95 -0.19 11.20
CA PRO A 40 18.33 0.33 12.51
C PRO A 40 19.77 0.86 12.47
N ALA A 41 19.94 2.11 12.93
CA ALA A 41 21.26 2.71 13.08
C ALA A 41 22.05 1.94 14.14
N ASP A 42 23.34 1.73 13.90
CA ASP A 42 24.33 1.15 14.83
C ASP A 42 24.06 -0.27 15.30
N SER A 43 24.49 -1.24 14.50
CA SER A 43 24.84 -2.52 15.06
C SER A 43 26.30 -2.85 14.71
N THR A 44 27.21 -2.30 15.50
CA THR A 44 28.62 -2.72 15.46
C THR A 44 28.84 -4.16 15.90
N ALA A 45 27.84 -4.79 16.50
CA ALA A 45 27.96 -6.13 17.07
C ALA A 45 27.06 -7.21 16.40
N ALA A 46 25.90 -6.87 15.88
CA ALA A 46 25.03 -7.84 15.21
C ALA A 46 24.06 -7.14 14.23
N PRO A 47 23.79 -7.75 13.05
CA PRO A 47 22.79 -7.22 12.14
C PRO A 47 21.42 -7.20 12.83
N ARG A 48 20.73 -6.08 12.78
CA ARG A 48 19.36 -5.95 13.28
C ARG A 48 18.36 -6.08 12.14
N PRO A 49 17.19 -6.66 12.40
CA PRO A 49 16.17 -6.79 11.37
C PRO A 49 15.69 -5.42 10.89
N PRO A 50 15.40 -5.29 9.58
CA PRO A 50 14.88 -4.05 9.01
C PRO A 50 13.46 -3.79 9.49
N VAL A 51 13.08 -2.51 9.53
CA VAL A 51 11.73 -2.06 9.86
C VAL A 51 11.05 -1.57 8.59
N LEU A 52 9.96 -2.23 8.22
CA LEU A 52 9.11 -1.86 7.08
C LEU A 52 7.90 -1.08 7.58
N ARG A 53 7.52 -0.01 6.87
CA ARG A 53 6.33 0.77 7.13
C ARG A 53 5.64 1.13 5.83
N ALA A 54 4.33 0.93 5.79
CA ALA A 54 3.49 1.25 4.65
C ALA A 54 2.41 2.25 5.10
N GLU A 55 2.37 3.42 4.49
CA GLU A 55 1.51 4.53 4.92
C GLU A 55 0.57 4.96 3.80
N ARG A 56 -0.61 5.45 4.19
CA ARG A 56 -1.59 6.06 3.30
C ARG A 56 -2.06 5.14 2.17
N LEU A 57 -2.12 3.83 2.41
CA LEU A 57 -2.39 2.84 1.38
C LEU A 57 -3.81 2.92 0.82
N LEU A 58 -4.78 3.38 1.63
CA LEU A 58 -6.20 3.47 1.30
C LEU A 58 -6.72 4.92 1.21
N GLU A 59 -5.92 5.91 1.60
CA GLU A 59 -6.38 7.29 1.79
C GLU A 59 -6.66 8.05 0.48
N ASP A 60 -6.24 7.55 -0.67
CA ASP A 60 -6.49 8.17 -1.98
C ASP A 60 -7.82 7.76 -2.63
N GLY A 61 -8.60 6.90 -1.97
CA GLY A 61 -9.92 6.46 -2.41
C GLY A 61 -9.93 5.50 -3.60
N VAL A 62 -8.77 5.08 -4.11
CA VAL A 62 -8.69 4.18 -5.28
C VAL A 62 -9.40 2.85 -5.03
N PHE A 63 -9.35 2.33 -3.80
CA PHE A 63 -9.94 1.06 -3.41
C PHE A 63 -11.32 1.18 -2.76
N ASP A 64 -11.79 2.40 -2.46
CA ASP A 64 -13.08 2.62 -1.79
C ASP A 64 -14.26 2.03 -2.56
N GLY A 65 -14.29 2.24 -3.88
CA GLY A 65 -15.33 1.71 -4.73
C GLY A 65 -15.35 0.18 -4.74
N ALA A 66 -14.18 -0.47 -4.74
CA ALA A 66 -14.08 -1.91 -4.69
C ALA A 66 -14.63 -2.45 -3.36
N LEU A 67 -14.19 -1.91 -2.22
CA LEU A 67 -14.65 -2.32 -0.89
C LEU A 67 -16.16 -2.14 -0.71
N ARG A 68 -16.73 -1.01 -1.13
CA ARG A 68 -18.18 -0.75 -1.05
C ARG A 68 -19.01 -1.68 -1.94
N ASN A 69 -18.44 -2.18 -3.03
CA ASN A 69 -19.07 -3.14 -3.93
C ASN A 69 -18.84 -4.60 -3.50
N GLY A 70 -18.33 -4.84 -2.29
CA GLY A 70 -18.14 -6.17 -1.73
C GLY A 70 -16.86 -6.89 -2.20
N PHE A 71 -15.96 -6.19 -2.91
CA PHE A 71 -14.64 -6.72 -3.20
C PHE A 71 -13.73 -6.55 -1.99
N SER A 72 -12.82 -7.49 -1.80
CA SER A 72 -11.77 -7.37 -0.79
C SER A 72 -10.51 -6.74 -1.40
N VAL A 73 -9.66 -6.16 -0.56
CA VAL A 73 -8.37 -5.61 -0.99
C VAL A 73 -7.26 -6.36 -0.31
N ARG A 74 -6.40 -6.99 -1.11
CA ARG A 74 -5.20 -7.70 -0.65
C ARG A 74 -3.99 -6.78 -0.71
N PHE A 75 -3.18 -6.85 0.34
CA PHE A 75 -1.88 -6.24 0.47
C PHE A 75 -0.85 -7.36 0.56
N HIS A 76 -0.12 -7.58 -0.51
CA HIS A 76 0.92 -8.59 -0.59
C HIS A 76 2.28 -7.93 -0.42
N PHE A 77 2.93 -8.21 0.69
CA PHE A 77 4.26 -7.71 1.02
C PHE A 77 5.32 -8.77 0.70
N ARG A 78 6.42 -8.32 0.14
CA ARG A 78 7.60 -9.13 -0.13
C ARG A 78 8.84 -8.35 0.27
N LEU A 79 9.68 -8.95 1.10
CA LEU A 79 10.99 -8.41 1.47
C LEU A 79 12.07 -9.37 0.99
N GLU A 80 12.97 -8.89 0.17
CA GLU A 80 14.09 -9.63 -0.39
C GLU A 80 15.40 -9.10 0.20
N LEU A 81 16.31 -10.01 0.58
CA LEU A 81 17.69 -9.69 0.95
C LEU A 81 18.61 -10.03 -0.22
N TRP A 82 19.41 -9.07 -0.64
CA TRP A 82 20.34 -9.20 -1.75
C TRP A 82 21.77 -8.94 -1.31
N ARG A 83 22.70 -9.78 -1.74
CA ARG A 83 24.14 -9.56 -1.61
C ARG A 83 24.63 -8.82 -2.85
N LYS A 84 25.29 -7.69 -2.63
CA LYS A 84 25.88 -6.89 -3.71
C LYS A 84 27.16 -7.54 -4.22
N ALA A 85 27.29 -7.67 -5.53
CA ALA A 85 28.46 -8.19 -6.20
C ALA A 85 28.90 -7.26 -7.35
N ALA A 86 30.05 -7.52 -7.96
CA ALA A 86 30.63 -6.66 -8.98
C ALA A 86 29.87 -6.71 -10.31
N LEU A 87 29.33 -7.89 -10.68
CA LEU A 87 28.65 -8.09 -11.96
C LEU A 87 27.13 -8.25 -11.76
N PHE A 88 26.71 -9.18 -10.89
CA PHE A 88 25.30 -9.46 -10.64
C PHE A 88 25.05 -9.62 -9.14
N ASP A 89 24.05 -8.93 -8.62
CA ASP A 89 23.61 -9.10 -7.25
C ASP A 89 22.96 -10.48 -7.07
N HIS A 90 23.13 -11.09 -5.90
CA HIS A 90 22.65 -12.44 -5.60
C HIS A 90 21.58 -12.40 -4.51
N PRO A 91 20.41 -13.02 -4.74
CA PRO A 91 19.39 -13.16 -3.70
C PRO A 91 19.93 -14.06 -2.58
N GLN A 92 19.65 -13.70 -1.34
CA GLN A 92 20.10 -14.43 -0.14
C GLN A 92 18.91 -14.99 0.66
N GLY A 93 17.74 -14.39 0.50
CA GLY A 93 16.51 -14.81 1.15
C GLY A 93 15.37 -13.88 0.84
N GLU A 94 14.16 -14.35 1.10
CA GLU A 94 12.93 -13.57 0.96
C GLU A 94 11.93 -13.98 2.02
N LEU A 95 11.06 -13.05 2.39
CA LEU A 95 9.89 -13.26 3.22
C LEU A 95 8.69 -12.60 2.57
N GLU A 96 7.56 -13.30 2.61
CA GLU A 96 6.29 -12.81 2.09
C GLU A 96 5.20 -12.92 3.15
N TRP A 97 4.31 -11.94 3.20
CA TRP A 97 3.12 -11.98 4.04
C TRP A 97 1.99 -11.17 3.41
N ASP A 98 0.79 -11.50 3.82
CA ASP A 98 -0.42 -10.89 3.30
C ASP A 98 -1.25 -10.22 4.40
N ALA A 99 -1.97 -9.20 4.00
CA ALA A 99 -3.12 -8.68 4.72
C ALA A 99 -4.27 -8.50 3.75
N VAL A 100 -5.49 -8.75 4.21
CA VAL A 100 -6.71 -8.56 3.42
C VAL A 100 -7.65 -7.65 4.19
N VAL A 101 -8.19 -6.66 3.49
CA VAL A 101 -9.25 -5.80 4.01
C VAL A 101 -10.53 -6.11 3.27
N ARG A 102 -11.62 -6.31 3.99
CA ARG A 102 -12.98 -6.44 3.46
C ARG A 102 -13.97 -5.61 4.27
N LEU A 103 -15.05 -5.22 3.64
CA LEU A 103 -16.20 -4.61 4.31
C LEU A 103 -17.22 -5.72 4.60
N ASP A 104 -17.61 -5.90 5.87
CA ASP A 104 -18.73 -6.75 6.23
C ASP A 104 -20.05 -6.03 5.91
N PRO A 105 -20.87 -6.52 4.98
CA PRO A 105 -22.09 -5.85 4.60
C PRO A 105 -23.20 -5.89 5.67
N LEU A 106 -23.10 -6.78 6.67
CA LEU A 106 -24.08 -6.93 7.73
C LEU A 106 -23.83 -5.93 8.86
N THR A 107 -22.58 -5.74 9.25
CA THR A 107 -22.21 -4.84 10.35
C THR A 107 -21.78 -3.47 9.86
N GLY A 108 -21.33 -3.35 8.60
CA GLY A 108 -20.73 -2.14 8.06
C GLY A 108 -19.30 -1.91 8.59
N GLU A 109 -18.70 -2.90 9.24
CA GLU A 109 -17.34 -2.84 9.76
C GLU A 109 -16.32 -3.36 8.74
N PHE A 110 -15.09 -2.96 8.91
CA PHE A 110 -13.98 -3.44 8.11
C PHE A 110 -13.21 -4.52 8.86
N ASP A 111 -13.05 -5.67 8.24
CA ASP A 111 -12.20 -6.75 8.71
C ASP A 111 -10.81 -6.60 8.11
N LEU A 112 -9.79 -6.56 8.94
CA LEU A 112 -8.39 -6.68 8.54
C LEU A 112 -7.89 -8.07 8.93
N ILE A 113 -7.69 -8.92 7.95
CA ILE A 113 -7.23 -10.31 8.09
C ILE A 113 -5.74 -10.35 7.78
N ARG A 114 -4.93 -10.87 8.70
CA ARG A 114 -3.48 -11.00 8.53
C ARG A 114 -3.06 -12.45 8.36
N THR A 115 -1.87 -12.68 7.83
CA THR A 115 -1.21 -13.99 7.83
C THR A 115 -1.29 -14.62 9.23
N GLY A 116 -1.67 -15.90 9.30
CA GLY A 116 -1.98 -16.57 10.57
C GLY A 116 -3.46 -16.52 10.95
N GLY A 117 -4.33 -15.93 10.13
CA GLY A 117 -5.78 -15.91 10.33
C GLY A 117 -6.26 -14.95 11.42
N VAL A 118 -5.40 -14.06 11.92
CA VAL A 118 -5.79 -13.03 12.89
C VAL A 118 -6.69 -12.01 12.21
N VAL A 119 -7.90 -11.81 12.77
CA VAL A 119 -8.89 -10.83 12.30
C VAL A 119 -9.00 -9.69 13.29
N GLU A 120 -8.83 -8.48 12.80
CA GLU A 120 -9.04 -7.23 13.55
C GLU A 120 -10.23 -6.50 12.93
N HIS A 121 -11.17 -5.99 13.75
CA HIS A 121 -12.38 -5.29 13.31
C HIS A 121 -12.22 -3.78 13.51
N TYR A 122 -12.65 -3.01 12.51
CA TYR A 122 -12.57 -1.55 12.52
C TYR A 122 -13.87 -0.93 12.01
N THR A 123 -14.39 0.05 12.71
CA THR A 123 -15.60 0.79 12.32
C THR A 123 -15.36 1.82 11.22
N THR A 124 -14.10 2.17 10.95
CA THR A 124 -13.74 3.21 9.97
C THR A 124 -12.55 2.80 9.10
N MET A 125 -12.51 3.30 7.87
CA MET A 125 -11.37 3.16 6.96
C MET A 125 -10.08 3.74 7.53
N ASP A 126 -10.17 4.86 8.28
CA ASP A 126 -9.01 5.47 8.96
C ASP A 126 -8.43 4.54 10.02
N GLY A 127 -9.28 3.77 10.70
CA GLY A 127 -8.84 2.74 11.65
C GLY A 127 -7.99 1.68 10.97
N VAL A 128 -8.47 1.17 9.83
CA VAL A 128 -7.76 0.21 8.99
C VAL A 128 -6.45 0.80 8.47
N SER A 129 -6.48 2.02 7.92
CA SER A 129 -5.29 2.71 7.41
C SER A 129 -4.20 2.83 8.47
N ARG A 130 -4.57 3.22 9.69
CA ARG A 130 -3.64 3.29 10.83
C ARG A 130 -3.11 1.93 11.25
N ALA A 131 -3.93 0.88 11.19
CA ALA A 131 -3.51 -0.48 11.50
C ALA A 131 -2.51 -1.02 10.46
N LEU A 132 -2.74 -0.74 9.17
CA LEU A 132 -1.83 -1.07 8.09
C LEU A 132 -0.51 -0.26 8.16
N ALA A 133 -0.56 0.97 8.68
CA ALA A 133 0.62 1.83 8.83
C ALA A 133 1.52 1.48 10.02
N ARG A 134 1.15 0.48 10.85
CA ARG A 134 2.04 -0.01 11.91
C ARG A 134 3.32 -0.56 11.31
N SER A 135 4.43 -0.24 11.95
CA SER A 135 5.74 -0.75 11.53
C SER A 135 5.87 -2.25 11.78
N PHE A 136 6.47 -2.93 10.82
CA PHE A 136 6.78 -4.37 10.92
C PHE A 136 8.29 -4.52 11.05
N THR A 137 8.74 -5.24 12.07
CA THR A 137 10.10 -5.75 12.15
C THR A 137 10.13 -7.10 11.44
N VAL A 138 11.00 -7.25 10.44
CA VAL A 138 11.04 -8.45 9.60
C VAL A 138 12.34 -9.21 9.86
N GLU A 139 12.25 -10.41 10.40
CA GLU A 139 13.40 -11.23 10.75
C GLU A 139 14.05 -11.91 9.52
N LEU A 140 14.58 -11.09 8.64
CA LEU A 140 15.38 -11.52 7.50
C LEU A 140 16.77 -10.90 7.66
N LEU A 141 17.73 -11.70 8.11
CA LEU A 141 19.08 -11.24 8.41
C LEU A 141 20.12 -11.83 7.43
N PRO A 142 21.18 -11.07 7.10
CA PRO A 142 22.29 -11.62 6.33
C PRO A 142 23.05 -12.66 7.12
N PRO A 143 23.70 -13.63 6.45
CA PRO A 143 24.60 -14.57 7.11
C PRO A 143 25.72 -13.82 7.86
N PRO A 144 26.04 -14.24 9.10
CA PRO A 144 27.09 -13.60 9.89
C PRO A 144 28.48 -13.79 9.28
N GLY A 145 29.38 -12.85 9.55
CA GLY A 145 30.82 -13.01 9.31
C GLY A 145 31.27 -12.94 7.85
N THR A 146 30.45 -12.49 6.91
CA THR A 146 30.81 -12.54 5.47
C THR A 146 31.62 -11.34 5.00
N GLY A 147 31.65 -10.21 5.71
CA GLY A 147 32.21 -8.95 5.23
C GLY A 147 31.64 -8.44 3.90
N SER A 148 30.56 -9.03 3.46
CA SER A 148 29.89 -8.70 2.21
C SER A 148 28.92 -7.54 2.41
N ARG A 149 28.61 -6.84 1.32
CA ARG A 149 27.61 -5.77 1.31
C ARG A 149 26.25 -6.30 0.88
N TYR A 150 25.23 -5.85 1.57
CA TYR A 150 23.84 -6.26 1.36
C TYR A 150 22.92 -5.06 1.20
N TYR A 151 21.74 -5.29 0.68
CA TYR A 151 20.63 -4.38 0.71
C TYR A 151 19.31 -5.17 0.75
N TYR A 152 18.27 -4.52 1.23
CA TYR A 152 16.91 -5.03 1.15
C TYR A 152 16.15 -4.37 0.03
N LEU A 153 15.27 -5.13 -0.60
CA LEU A 153 14.28 -4.68 -1.57
C LEU A 153 12.89 -5.07 -1.06
N ALA A 154 12.09 -4.08 -0.67
CA ALA A 154 10.71 -4.31 -0.24
C ALA A 154 9.75 -3.96 -1.38
N LYS A 155 8.81 -4.84 -1.63
CA LYS A 155 7.74 -4.70 -2.61
C LYS A 155 6.39 -4.85 -1.92
N LEU A 156 5.44 -4.03 -2.31
CA LEU A 156 4.05 -4.13 -1.88
C LEU A 156 3.17 -4.10 -3.11
N GLU A 157 2.41 -5.15 -3.32
CA GLU A 157 1.35 -5.22 -4.30
C GLU A 157 0.00 -5.10 -3.60
N ILE A 158 -0.84 -4.16 -4.07
CA ILE A 158 -2.20 -3.95 -3.59
C ILE A 158 -3.13 -4.28 -4.73
N ALA A 159 -4.07 -5.17 -4.52
CA ALA A 159 -5.04 -5.60 -5.54
C ALA A 159 -6.41 -5.84 -4.93
N SER A 160 -7.46 -5.46 -5.66
CA SER A 160 -8.81 -5.87 -5.32
C SER A 160 -9.03 -7.33 -5.72
N LEU A 161 -9.72 -8.09 -4.88
CA LEU A 161 -10.05 -9.50 -5.07
C LEU A 161 -11.57 -9.68 -5.20
N SER A 162 -11.99 -10.55 -6.12
CA SER A 162 -13.35 -11.07 -6.15
C SER A 162 -13.60 -12.05 -4.99
N GLN A 163 -14.87 -12.36 -4.72
CA GLN A 163 -15.23 -13.28 -3.62
C GLN A 163 -14.55 -14.65 -3.75
N SER A 164 -14.52 -15.22 -4.94
CA SER A 164 -13.87 -16.53 -5.17
C SER A 164 -12.37 -16.53 -4.94
N GLU A 165 -11.72 -15.42 -5.22
CA GLU A 165 -10.28 -15.23 -4.97
C GLU A 165 -10.00 -14.97 -3.50
N LEU A 166 -10.92 -14.29 -2.82
CA LEU A 166 -10.85 -14.10 -1.37
C LEU A 166 -10.90 -15.44 -0.65
N ASP A 167 -11.85 -16.32 -1.01
CA ASP A 167 -11.99 -17.67 -0.41
C ASP A 167 -10.71 -18.50 -0.57
N GLU A 168 -10.00 -18.34 -1.70
CA GLU A 168 -8.72 -19.01 -1.93
C GLU A 168 -7.60 -18.41 -1.05
N VAL A 169 -7.52 -17.09 -0.96
CA VAL A 169 -6.54 -16.40 -0.12
C VAL A 169 -6.80 -16.67 1.35
N GLU A 170 -8.05 -16.68 1.81
CA GLU A 170 -8.40 -16.97 3.20
C GLU A 170 -8.03 -18.41 3.59
N ARG A 171 -8.27 -19.40 2.74
CA ARG A 171 -7.84 -20.78 2.96
C ARG A 171 -6.32 -20.85 3.10
N TRP A 172 -5.60 -20.14 2.28
CA TRP A 172 -4.15 -20.05 2.36
C TRP A 172 -3.68 -19.36 3.65
N LEU A 173 -4.30 -18.24 4.05
CA LEU A 173 -3.97 -17.54 5.30
C LEU A 173 -4.20 -18.39 6.55
N ARG A 174 -5.20 -19.28 6.53
CA ARG A 174 -5.47 -20.24 7.63
C ARG A 174 -4.51 -21.44 7.65
N GLY A 175 -3.66 -21.58 6.64
CA GLY A 175 -2.75 -22.73 6.53
C GLY A 175 -3.39 -24.00 5.96
N ASP A 176 -4.62 -23.93 5.44
CA ASP A 176 -5.36 -25.05 4.83
C ASP A 176 -4.83 -25.40 3.42
N VAL A 177 -3.57 -25.21 3.18
CA VAL A 177 -2.91 -25.67 1.95
C VAL A 177 -2.66 -27.15 2.07
N GLY A 178 -3.54 -27.95 1.44
CA GLY A 178 -3.38 -29.39 1.36
C GLY A 178 -2.02 -29.78 0.75
N PRO A 179 -1.51 -31.00 1.02
CA PRO A 179 -0.14 -31.45 0.77
C PRO A 179 0.17 -31.69 -0.72
N ALA A 180 -0.09 -30.74 -1.58
CA ALA A 180 0.24 -30.85 -3.02
C ALA A 180 1.68 -30.38 -3.36
N ILE A 181 2.53 -30.12 -2.35
CA ILE A 181 3.88 -29.59 -2.59
C ILE A 181 4.91 -30.47 -1.88
N SER A 182 5.10 -31.67 -2.41
CA SER A 182 6.29 -32.48 -2.18
C SER A 182 7.17 -32.49 -3.42
N SER A 183 7.66 -31.34 -3.83
CA SER A 183 8.77 -31.27 -4.79
C SER A 183 9.57 -30.01 -4.55
N ARG A 184 10.80 -30.21 -4.22
CA ARG A 184 12.03 -29.38 -4.10
C ARG A 184 12.13 -27.99 -4.74
N GLY A 185 11.02 -27.31 -4.99
CA GLY A 185 10.99 -25.89 -5.35
C GLY A 185 10.25 -25.19 -4.22
N GLY A 186 10.93 -24.32 -3.50
CA GLY A 186 10.39 -23.69 -2.29
C GLY A 186 8.97 -23.17 -2.46
N LEU A 187 8.25 -23.08 -1.36
CA LEU A 187 6.87 -22.55 -1.23
C LEU A 187 6.64 -21.26 -2.06
N SER A 188 7.68 -20.44 -2.25
CA SER A 188 7.70 -19.25 -3.09
C SER A 188 7.38 -19.51 -4.56
N GLY A 189 7.82 -20.62 -5.16
CA GLY A 189 7.57 -20.91 -6.57
C GLY A 189 6.13 -21.28 -6.88
N ALA A 190 5.50 -22.09 -6.03
CA ALA A 190 4.10 -22.50 -6.21
C ALA A 190 3.12 -21.35 -5.92
N LEU A 191 3.46 -20.51 -4.93
CA LEU A 191 2.71 -19.29 -4.59
C LEU A 191 2.79 -18.26 -5.71
N ALA A 192 3.97 -18.06 -6.31
CA ALA A 192 4.15 -17.16 -7.44
C ALA A 192 3.31 -17.57 -8.66
N VAL A 193 3.16 -18.86 -8.95
CA VAL A 193 2.36 -19.37 -10.06
C VAL A 193 0.86 -19.21 -9.78
N GLY A 194 0.41 -19.49 -8.54
CA GLY A 194 -0.98 -19.29 -8.12
C GLY A 194 -1.37 -17.81 -8.17
N ALA A 195 -0.59 -16.96 -7.54
CA ALA A 195 -0.77 -15.51 -7.55
C ALA A 195 -0.76 -14.95 -8.99
N ARG A 196 0.13 -15.42 -9.86
CA ARG A 196 0.21 -14.98 -11.25
C ARG A 196 -1.02 -15.35 -12.06
N ARG A 197 -1.66 -16.50 -11.82
CA ARG A 197 -2.91 -16.89 -12.49
C ARG A 197 -4.11 -16.06 -12.01
N LEU A 198 -4.17 -15.72 -10.73
CA LEU A 198 -5.15 -14.81 -10.17
C LEU A 198 -5.02 -13.41 -10.78
N LEU A 199 -3.80 -12.93 -10.94
CA LEU A 199 -3.51 -11.62 -11.49
C LEU A 199 -3.98 -11.42 -12.95
N ILE A 200 -4.01 -12.46 -13.77
CA ILE A 200 -4.41 -12.36 -15.19
C ILE A 200 -5.94 -12.20 -15.36
N ARG A 201 -6.75 -12.67 -14.40
CA ARG A 201 -8.22 -12.61 -14.49
C ARG A 201 -8.84 -11.27 -14.10
N LEU A 202 -8.07 -10.38 -13.49
CA LEU A 202 -8.55 -9.12 -12.88
C LEU A 202 -8.36 -7.88 -13.76
N SER A 203 -8.43 -8.00 -15.07
CA SER A 203 -8.38 -6.84 -15.96
C SER A 203 -9.59 -5.92 -15.70
N GLY A 204 -9.36 -4.85 -14.95
CA GLY A 204 -10.38 -3.83 -14.65
C GLY A 204 -10.49 -3.41 -13.17
N LEU A 205 -10.02 -4.23 -12.24
CA LEU A 205 -10.01 -3.87 -10.82
C LEU A 205 -8.75 -3.05 -10.44
N PRO A 206 -8.85 -2.13 -9.46
CA PRO A 206 -7.72 -1.32 -9.03
C PRO A 206 -6.54 -2.17 -8.56
N ARG A 207 -5.34 -1.77 -9.01
CA ARG A 207 -4.05 -2.35 -8.60
C ARG A 207 -3.03 -1.27 -8.40
N ARG A 208 -2.09 -1.56 -7.49
CA ARG A 208 -0.96 -0.68 -7.24
C ARG A 208 0.25 -1.50 -6.83
N GLN A 209 1.42 -1.04 -7.23
CA GLN A 209 2.69 -1.59 -6.78
C GLN A 209 3.55 -0.47 -6.21
N LEU A 210 4.17 -0.73 -5.07
CA LEU A 210 5.14 0.13 -4.42
C LEU A 210 6.42 -0.69 -4.22
N GLU A 211 7.56 -0.03 -4.40
CA GLU A 211 8.86 -0.65 -4.21
C GLU A 211 9.79 0.35 -3.51
N VAL A 212 10.59 -0.16 -2.58
CA VAL A 212 11.64 0.61 -1.92
C VAL A 212 12.86 -0.25 -1.68
N ARG A 213 14.03 0.34 -1.96
CA ARG A 213 15.32 -0.27 -1.70
C ARG A 213 16.02 0.44 -0.54
N SER A 214 16.62 -0.33 0.36
CA SER A 214 17.43 0.23 1.44
C SER A 214 18.77 0.78 0.93
N ALA A 215 19.45 1.56 1.76
CA ALA A 215 20.87 1.78 1.62
C ALA A 215 21.63 0.45 1.68
N THR A 216 22.82 0.41 1.07
CA THR A 216 23.70 -0.75 1.19
C THR A 216 24.36 -0.74 2.57
N PHE A 217 24.43 -1.88 3.22
CA PHE A 217 25.05 -2.07 4.53
C PHE A 217 26.00 -3.28 4.53
N GLU A 218 26.90 -3.34 5.49
CA GLU A 218 27.78 -4.49 5.71
C GLU A 218 27.19 -5.35 6.83
N ALA A 219 27.17 -6.68 6.62
CA ALA A 219 26.91 -7.59 7.72
C ALA A 219 28.13 -7.58 8.64
N GLY A 220 27.92 -7.28 9.90
CA GLY A 220 28.99 -7.21 10.90
C GLY A 220 29.86 -8.47 10.90
N ARG A 221 31.12 -8.28 11.23
CA ARG A 221 32.09 -9.36 11.41
C ARG A 221 31.79 -10.20 12.63
#